data_407b89d0288219eb433c0a2a8896c450
#
_entry.id   407b89d0288219eb433c0a2a8896c450
#
_cell.length_a   1.000
_cell.length_b   1.000
_cell.length_c   1.000
_cell.angle_alpha   90.00
_cell.angle_beta   90.00
_cell.angle_gamma   90.00
#
_symmetry.space_group_name_H-M   'P 1'
#
loop_
_entity.id
_entity.type
_entity.pdbx_description
1 polymer ?
#
loop_
_entity_poly.entity_id
_entity_poly.type
_entity_poly.pdbx_seq_one_letter_code
_entity_poly.pdbx_strand_id
1 'polypeptide(L)'
;MAYKISVVTVCYNVCDDLRKTILSVANQTYQNLEYIIIDGDSSDDTLAVINENKSHIDKWISEPDKGIYDAMNKGIDLATGDWIIFMNAGDCFYNNTVISDVFSKKYNDDVKLIYGDVALDFGSLGILPKKFAKIPAEKIPFEICHQSVFTDANILKKIHYDLSFKICADCNSFAKISKMGFKLEYTPFFVSVFEVVNGVSSKRVIQSYKEHALVEGVELSSLHHFSILCKLYLKCLLQKVLPHSYYNKIRFRSIKNRIEYQ
;
A
#
# COMPACT_ATOMS: atom_id res chain seq x y z
N MET A 1 14.87 -23.66 -1.91
CA MET A 1 13.48 -23.68 -1.41
C MET A 1 12.76 -22.46 -1.96
N ALA A 2 11.47 -22.55 -2.23
CA ALA A 2 10.67 -21.39 -2.62
C ALA A 2 10.40 -20.51 -1.39
N TYR A 3 10.44 -19.19 -1.54
CA TYR A 3 10.10 -18.26 -0.46
C TYR A 3 8.66 -18.48 0.04
N LYS A 4 8.44 -18.32 1.34
CA LYS A 4 7.10 -18.25 1.90
C LYS A 4 6.66 -16.77 1.91
N ILE A 5 5.48 -16.49 1.38
CA ILE A 5 4.95 -15.13 1.27
C ILE A 5 3.78 -14.96 2.22
N SER A 6 3.85 -14.00 3.14
CA SER A 6 2.71 -13.59 3.94
C SER A 6 2.00 -12.41 3.27
N VAL A 7 0.74 -12.61 2.89
CA VAL A 7 -0.15 -11.54 2.47
C VAL A 7 -0.94 -11.11 3.68
N VAL A 8 -0.92 -9.82 4.00
CA VAL A 8 -1.62 -9.24 5.15
C VAL A 8 -2.68 -8.27 4.67
N THR A 9 -3.92 -8.49 5.07
CA THR A 9 -5.04 -7.56 4.85
C THR A 9 -5.44 -6.94 6.16
N VAL A 10 -5.52 -5.60 6.22
CA VAL A 10 -6.14 -4.88 7.33
C VAL A 10 -7.50 -4.33 6.90
N CYS A 11 -8.50 -4.41 7.77
CA CYS A 11 -9.87 -3.99 7.48
C CYS A 11 -10.55 -3.37 8.71
N TYR A 12 -11.49 -2.46 8.47
CA TYR A 12 -12.37 -1.88 9.48
C TYR A 12 -13.65 -1.36 8.84
N ASN A 13 -14.80 -2.02 9.09
CA ASN A 13 -16.12 -1.67 8.53
C ASN A 13 -16.13 -1.57 6.99
N VAL A 14 -15.70 -2.63 6.29
CA VAL A 14 -15.51 -2.65 4.82
C VAL A 14 -15.80 -4.02 4.20
N CYS A 15 -16.93 -4.61 4.55
CA CYS A 15 -17.30 -5.99 4.16
C CYS A 15 -17.20 -6.27 2.65
N ASP A 16 -17.73 -5.38 1.78
CA ASP A 16 -17.71 -5.59 0.32
C ASP A 16 -16.31 -5.51 -0.27
N ASP A 17 -15.52 -4.57 0.21
CA ASP A 17 -14.14 -4.39 -0.23
C ASP A 17 -13.23 -5.52 0.25
N LEU A 18 -13.44 -6.00 1.48
CA LEU A 18 -12.73 -7.16 2.02
C LEU A 18 -13.00 -8.41 1.19
N ARG A 19 -14.24 -8.66 0.76
CA ARG A 19 -14.60 -9.82 -0.08
C ARG A 19 -13.80 -9.84 -1.39
N LYS A 20 -13.64 -8.69 -2.05
CA LYS A 20 -12.85 -8.57 -3.28
C LYS A 20 -11.38 -8.92 -3.03
N THR A 21 -10.80 -8.40 -1.94
CA THR A 21 -9.39 -8.65 -1.59
C THR A 21 -9.17 -10.13 -1.28
N ILE A 22 -10.04 -10.76 -0.46
CA ILE A 22 -9.93 -12.20 -0.15
C ILE A 22 -9.90 -13.04 -1.43
N LEU A 23 -10.83 -12.79 -2.35
CA LEU A 23 -10.89 -13.53 -3.62
C LEU A 23 -9.63 -13.30 -4.47
N SER A 24 -9.09 -12.10 -4.47
CA SER A 24 -7.86 -11.78 -5.19
C SER A 24 -6.64 -12.53 -4.63
N VAL A 25 -6.55 -12.69 -3.31
CA VAL A 25 -5.49 -13.45 -2.65
C VAL A 25 -5.69 -14.95 -2.86
N ALA A 26 -6.91 -15.46 -2.65
CA ALA A 26 -7.25 -16.89 -2.80
C ALA A 26 -7.00 -17.43 -4.22
N ASN A 27 -7.10 -16.56 -5.23
CA ASN A 27 -6.88 -16.92 -6.63
C ASN A 27 -5.40 -16.89 -7.06
N GLN A 28 -4.45 -16.53 -6.17
CA GLN A 28 -3.03 -16.57 -6.52
C GLN A 28 -2.56 -18.01 -6.77
N THR A 29 -1.80 -18.20 -7.83
CA THR A 29 -1.27 -19.53 -8.22
C THR A 29 -0.07 -19.97 -7.42
N TYR A 30 0.53 -19.07 -6.63
CA TYR A 30 1.69 -19.35 -5.79
C TYR A 30 1.30 -20.18 -4.56
N GLN A 31 1.92 -21.38 -4.41
CA GLN A 31 1.49 -22.36 -3.42
C GLN A 31 2.00 -22.08 -1.99
N ASN A 32 3.19 -21.47 -1.84
CA ASN A 32 3.78 -21.21 -0.53
C ASN A 32 3.38 -19.84 0.01
N LEU A 33 2.07 -19.63 0.15
CA LEU A 33 1.44 -18.40 0.57
C LEU A 33 0.77 -18.59 1.94
N GLU A 34 0.89 -17.60 2.81
CA GLU A 34 0.16 -17.47 4.06
C GLU A 34 -0.72 -16.22 3.99
N TYR A 35 -2.01 -16.35 4.26
CA TYR A 35 -2.94 -15.24 4.26
C TYR A 35 -3.42 -14.87 5.65
N ILE A 36 -3.23 -13.61 6.04
CA ILE A 36 -3.52 -13.09 7.39
C ILE A 36 -4.47 -11.90 7.28
N ILE A 37 -5.54 -11.90 8.08
CA ILE A 37 -6.48 -10.76 8.17
C ILE A 37 -6.45 -10.17 9.57
N ILE A 38 -6.33 -8.85 9.64
CA ILE A 38 -6.42 -8.06 10.87
C ILE A 38 -7.63 -7.16 10.76
N ASP A 39 -8.65 -7.44 11.55
CA ASP A 39 -9.85 -6.65 11.67
C ASP A 39 -9.77 -5.73 12.88
N GLY A 40 -10.05 -4.45 12.70
CA GLY A 40 -10.00 -3.42 13.72
C GLY A 40 -11.22 -3.33 14.63
N ASP A 41 -11.86 -4.48 14.95
CA ASP A 41 -13.12 -4.57 15.73
C ASP A 41 -14.30 -3.98 14.95
N SER A 42 -14.52 -4.48 13.73
CA SER A 42 -15.62 -4.06 12.87
C SER A 42 -16.99 -4.39 13.47
N SER A 43 -17.94 -3.48 13.27
CA SER A 43 -19.32 -3.59 13.72
C SER A 43 -20.34 -3.85 12.60
N ASP A 44 -19.89 -3.86 11.35
CA ASP A 44 -20.65 -4.23 10.17
C ASP A 44 -20.51 -5.74 9.84
N ASP A 45 -20.91 -6.15 8.64
CA ASP A 45 -20.82 -7.55 8.19
C ASP A 45 -19.38 -8.01 7.86
N THR A 46 -18.35 -7.25 8.18
CA THR A 46 -16.94 -7.62 7.90
C THR A 46 -16.56 -8.96 8.52
N LEU A 47 -16.96 -9.22 9.79
CA LEU A 47 -16.71 -10.50 10.45
C LEU A 47 -17.47 -11.67 9.82
N ALA A 48 -18.67 -11.43 9.29
CA ALA A 48 -19.42 -12.44 8.54
C ALA A 48 -18.65 -12.83 7.26
N VAL A 49 -18.11 -11.85 6.53
CA VAL A 49 -17.27 -12.08 5.34
C VAL A 49 -16.02 -12.90 5.66
N ILE A 50 -15.32 -12.61 6.76
CA ILE A 50 -14.17 -13.40 7.21
C ILE A 50 -14.60 -14.85 7.48
N ASN A 51 -15.70 -15.04 8.21
CA ASN A 51 -16.20 -16.36 8.56
C ASN A 51 -16.61 -17.20 7.33
N GLU A 52 -17.27 -16.58 6.35
CA GLU A 52 -17.66 -17.22 5.09
C GLU A 52 -16.44 -17.68 4.26
N ASN A 53 -15.31 -17.02 4.39
CA ASN A 53 -14.11 -17.27 3.60
C ASN A 53 -12.96 -17.93 4.38
N LYS A 54 -13.24 -18.52 5.55
CA LYS A 54 -12.22 -19.15 6.44
C LYS A 54 -11.32 -20.16 5.75
N SER A 55 -11.81 -20.87 4.75
CA SER A 55 -11.01 -21.86 4.01
C SER A 55 -9.85 -21.24 3.21
N HIS A 56 -9.87 -19.94 2.98
CA HIS A 56 -8.83 -19.19 2.26
C HIS A 56 -7.92 -18.36 3.18
N ILE A 57 -8.17 -18.38 4.50
CA ILE A 57 -7.49 -17.53 5.49
C ILE A 57 -6.76 -18.42 6.48
N ASP A 58 -5.43 -18.28 6.58
CA ASP A 58 -4.62 -19.06 7.51
C ASP A 58 -4.74 -18.54 8.95
N LYS A 59 -4.78 -17.20 9.10
CA LYS A 59 -4.89 -16.55 10.41
C LYS A 59 -5.75 -15.30 10.33
N TRP A 60 -6.50 -15.02 11.37
CA TRP A 60 -7.16 -13.73 11.53
C TRP A 60 -7.36 -13.38 13.00
N ILE A 61 -7.39 -12.10 13.29
CA ILE A 61 -7.79 -11.54 14.59
C ILE A 61 -8.75 -10.38 14.37
N SER A 62 -9.64 -10.15 15.34
CA SER A 62 -10.53 -9.00 15.39
C SER A 62 -10.42 -8.39 16.78
N GLU A 63 -9.89 -7.18 16.84
CA GLU A 63 -9.70 -6.42 18.07
C GLU A 63 -9.45 -4.94 17.76
N PRO A 64 -9.78 -4.02 18.67
CA PRO A 64 -9.55 -2.60 18.47
C PRO A 64 -8.09 -2.29 18.15
N ASP A 65 -7.89 -1.32 17.24
CA ASP A 65 -6.57 -0.81 16.87
C ASP A 65 -6.46 0.73 17.07
N LYS A 66 -5.23 1.24 17.04
CA LYS A 66 -4.91 2.66 17.11
C LYS A 66 -4.79 3.31 15.72
N GLY A 67 -5.31 2.67 14.70
CA GLY A 67 -5.25 3.06 13.29
C GLY A 67 -4.55 2.03 12.42
N ILE A 68 -4.60 2.24 11.10
CA ILE A 68 -4.18 1.30 10.07
C ILE A 68 -2.78 0.69 10.31
N TYR A 69 -1.81 1.50 10.76
CA TYR A 69 -0.44 1.01 10.99
C TYR A 69 -0.29 0.17 12.26
N ASP A 70 -1.17 0.34 13.24
CA ASP A 70 -1.24 -0.55 14.40
C ASP A 70 -1.78 -1.93 13.97
N ALA A 71 -2.85 -1.95 13.17
CA ALA A 71 -3.35 -3.17 12.56
C ALA A 71 -2.28 -3.86 11.68
N MET A 72 -1.56 -3.09 10.85
CA MET A 72 -0.46 -3.61 10.03
C MET A 72 0.66 -4.21 10.90
N ASN A 73 1.03 -3.58 12.01
CA ASN A 73 2.03 -4.11 12.96
C ASN A 73 1.60 -5.44 13.58
N LYS A 74 0.33 -5.58 13.97
CA LYS A 74 -0.22 -6.87 14.42
C LYS A 74 -0.08 -7.95 13.33
N GLY A 75 -0.32 -7.59 12.06
CA GLY A 75 -0.12 -8.47 10.92
C GLY A 75 1.34 -8.87 10.71
N ILE A 76 2.28 -7.94 10.90
CA ILE A 76 3.73 -8.22 10.87
C ILE A 76 4.10 -9.26 11.94
N ASP A 77 3.57 -9.14 13.15
CA ASP A 77 3.87 -10.05 14.25
C ASP A 77 3.34 -11.46 14.01
N LEU A 78 2.18 -11.58 13.36
CA LEU A 78 1.57 -12.88 13.02
C LEU A 78 2.18 -13.54 11.78
N ALA A 79 2.83 -12.78 10.90
CA ALA A 79 3.42 -13.30 9.67
C ALA A 79 4.57 -14.26 9.95
N THR A 80 4.64 -15.36 9.20
CA THR A 80 5.71 -16.38 9.29
C THR A 80 6.45 -16.58 7.96
N GLY A 81 6.07 -15.81 6.92
CA GLY A 81 6.74 -15.84 5.63
C GLY A 81 8.10 -15.17 5.63
N ASP A 82 8.85 -15.40 4.55
CA ASP A 82 10.13 -14.74 4.30
C ASP A 82 9.92 -13.29 3.85
N TRP A 83 8.82 -13.04 3.15
CA TRP A 83 8.41 -11.74 2.63
C TRP A 83 6.99 -11.41 3.04
N ILE A 84 6.72 -10.14 3.30
CA ILE A 84 5.40 -9.62 3.64
C ILE A 84 4.96 -8.62 2.56
N ILE A 85 3.72 -8.74 2.10
CA ILE A 85 3.02 -7.73 1.31
C ILE A 85 1.70 -7.37 1.99
N PHE A 86 1.39 -6.07 1.99
CA PHE A 86 0.09 -5.59 2.47
C PHE A 86 -0.85 -5.38 1.29
N MET A 87 -1.97 -6.08 1.33
CA MET A 87 -3.09 -5.94 0.41
C MET A 87 -4.31 -5.56 1.22
N ASN A 88 -4.47 -4.26 1.48
CA ASN A 88 -5.55 -3.76 2.34
C ASN A 88 -6.92 -4.02 1.71
N ALA A 89 -7.97 -4.04 2.54
CA ALA A 89 -9.33 -4.24 2.03
C ALA A 89 -9.69 -3.19 0.96
N GLY A 90 -10.11 -3.65 -0.21
CA GLY A 90 -10.36 -2.87 -1.42
C GLY A 90 -9.26 -2.96 -2.48
N ASP A 91 -8.01 -3.26 -2.07
CA ASP A 91 -6.91 -3.50 -3.00
C ASP A 91 -6.90 -4.96 -3.49
N CYS A 92 -6.40 -5.19 -4.70
CA CYS A 92 -6.33 -6.53 -5.30
C CYS A 92 -4.98 -6.74 -5.98
N PHE A 93 -4.52 -7.99 -6.05
CA PHE A 93 -3.45 -8.33 -6.98
C PHE A 93 -3.88 -8.05 -8.43
N TYR A 94 -2.94 -7.63 -9.26
CA TYR A 94 -3.22 -7.29 -10.66
C TYR A 94 -3.73 -8.49 -11.48
N ASN A 95 -3.21 -9.67 -11.20
CA ASN A 95 -3.66 -10.94 -11.76
C ASN A 95 -3.32 -12.12 -10.82
N ASN A 96 -3.68 -13.33 -11.22
CA ASN A 96 -3.51 -14.52 -10.38
C ASN A 96 -2.05 -15.05 -10.34
N THR A 97 -1.14 -14.54 -11.14
CA THR A 97 0.26 -15.01 -11.24
C THR A 97 1.27 -14.06 -10.62
N VAL A 98 0.83 -12.90 -10.10
CA VAL A 98 1.73 -11.84 -9.60
C VAL A 98 2.81 -12.37 -8.67
N ILE A 99 2.44 -13.13 -7.64
CA ILE A 99 3.41 -13.64 -6.67
C ILE A 99 4.37 -14.64 -7.35
N SER A 100 3.86 -15.52 -8.22
CA SER A 100 4.67 -16.47 -8.97
C SER A 100 5.66 -15.76 -9.92
N ASP A 101 5.22 -14.69 -10.59
CA ASP A 101 6.04 -13.92 -11.51
C ASP A 101 7.16 -13.17 -10.76
N VAL A 102 6.82 -12.49 -9.66
CA VAL A 102 7.79 -11.76 -8.83
C VAL A 102 8.82 -12.72 -8.25
N PHE A 103 8.40 -13.87 -7.71
CA PHE A 103 9.29 -14.85 -7.06
C PHE A 103 9.73 -16.00 -7.98
N SER A 104 9.67 -15.80 -9.30
CA SER A 104 10.23 -16.71 -10.30
C SER A 104 11.76 -16.82 -10.23
N LYS A 105 12.42 -15.83 -9.61
CA LYS A 105 13.87 -15.77 -9.37
C LYS A 105 14.20 -15.68 -7.89
N LYS A 106 15.45 -15.99 -7.53
CA LYS A 106 15.98 -15.70 -6.21
C LYS A 106 16.50 -14.26 -6.15
N TYR A 107 16.35 -13.65 -4.99
CA TYR A 107 16.90 -12.33 -4.68
C TYR A 107 18.16 -12.48 -3.82
N ASN A 108 19.09 -11.53 -3.95
CA ASN A 108 20.28 -11.49 -3.11
C ASN A 108 19.88 -11.14 -1.67
N ASP A 109 20.67 -11.57 -0.70
CA ASP A 109 20.39 -11.36 0.73
C ASP A 109 20.40 -9.88 1.15
N ASP A 110 21.03 -8.99 0.39
CA ASP A 110 21.04 -7.55 0.60
C ASP A 110 19.78 -6.84 0.06
N VAL A 111 18.94 -7.51 -0.72
CA VAL A 111 17.62 -7.01 -1.16
C VAL A 111 16.61 -7.20 -0.04
N LYS A 112 16.02 -6.09 0.44
CA LYS A 112 15.01 -6.11 1.52
C LYS A 112 13.68 -5.51 1.13
N LEU A 113 13.59 -4.90 -0.06
CA LEU A 113 12.37 -4.42 -0.67
C LEU A 113 12.34 -4.84 -2.15
N ILE A 114 11.25 -5.45 -2.57
CA ILE A 114 10.95 -5.72 -3.97
C ILE A 114 9.69 -4.94 -4.30
N TYR A 115 9.73 -4.09 -5.33
CA TYR A 115 8.58 -3.28 -5.70
C TYR A 115 8.31 -3.37 -7.19
N GLY A 116 7.04 -3.27 -7.56
CA GLY A 116 6.60 -3.28 -8.95
C GLY A 116 5.55 -2.21 -9.25
N ASP A 117 5.06 -2.23 -10.47
CA ASP A 117 4.09 -1.28 -10.98
C ASP A 117 2.70 -1.46 -10.34
N VAL A 118 1.86 -0.43 -10.40
CA VAL A 118 0.47 -0.48 -9.93
C VAL A 118 -0.51 -0.01 -11.00
N ALA A 119 -1.70 -0.55 -10.95
CA ALA A 119 -2.84 -0.06 -11.71
C ALA A 119 -3.74 0.77 -10.77
N LEU A 120 -3.98 2.02 -11.12
CA LEU A 120 -4.79 2.95 -10.34
C LEU A 120 -6.25 2.83 -10.76
N ASP A 121 -7.11 2.32 -9.87
CA ASP A 121 -8.54 2.17 -10.12
C ASP A 121 -9.30 3.45 -9.73
N PHE A 122 -9.95 4.04 -10.72
CA PHE A 122 -10.84 5.20 -10.58
C PHE A 122 -12.32 4.82 -10.65
N GLY A 123 -12.66 3.55 -10.44
CA GLY A 123 -14.01 3.02 -10.52
C GLY A 123 -14.59 3.15 -11.92
N SER A 124 -15.75 3.77 -12.07
CA SER A 124 -16.44 3.93 -13.37
C SER A 124 -15.65 4.75 -14.41
N LEU A 125 -14.59 5.44 -14.02
CA LEU A 125 -13.74 6.20 -14.96
C LEU A 125 -12.66 5.35 -15.61
N GLY A 126 -12.39 4.15 -15.07
CA GLY A 126 -11.42 3.20 -15.59
C GLY A 126 -10.13 3.10 -14.78
N ILE A 127 -9.21 2.28 -15.27
CA ILE A 127 -7.94 1.95 -14.64
C ILE A 127 -6.81 2.62 -15.43
N LEU A 128 -5.87 3.24 -14.69
CA LEU A 128 -4.67 3.85 -15.28
C LEU A 128 -3.41 3.13 -14.81
N PRO A 129 -2.49 2.74 -15.71
CA PRO A 129 -1.21 2.17 -15.32
C PRO A 129 -0.33 3.23 -14.66
N LYS A 130 0.33 2.91 -13.55
CA LYS A 130 1.40 3.70 -12.96
C LYS A 130 2.65 2.83 -12.89
N LYS A 131 3.60 3.11 -13.78
CA LYS A 131 4.91 2.44 -13.82
C LYS A 131 5.90 3.17 -12.93
N PHE A 132 6.76 2.41 -12.29
CA PHE A 132 7.87 2.95 -11.51
C PHE A 132 9.16 2.75 -12.29
N ALA A 133 10.10 3.67 -12.11
CA ALA A 133 11.48 3.47 -12.55
C ALA A 133 12.29 2.79 -11.44
N LYS A 134 13.43 2.22 -11.81
CA LYS A 134 14.40 1.76 -10.82
C LYS A 134 14.87 2.96 -9.99
N ILE A 135 14.67 2.87 -8.69
CA ILE A 135 15.06 3.94 -7.75
C ILE A 135 16.55 3.79 -7.45
N PRO A 136 17.37 4.85 -7.64
CA PRO A 136 18.75 4.85 -7.21
C PRO A 136 18.87 4.58 -5.71
N ALA A 137 19.93 3.86 -5.29
CA ALA A 137 20.12 3.44 -3.91
C ALA A 137 20.14 4.60 -2.89
N GLU A 138 20.57 5.79 -3.33
CA GLU A 138 20.62 7.01 -2.52
C GLU A 138 19.31 7.80 -2.44
N LYS A 139 18.30 7.41 -3.20
CA LYS A 139 16.98 8.06 -3.17
C LYS A 139 16.01 7.34 -2.25
N ILE A 140 15.26 8.12 -1.47
CA ILE A 140 14.17 7.59 -0.65
C ILE A 140 12.98 7.27 -1.57
N PRO A 141 12.39 6.07 -1.48
CA PRO A 141 11.36 5.61 -2.42
C PRO A 141 9.96 6.14 -2.07
N PHE A 142 9.75 7.45 -2.10
CA PHE A 142 8.47 8.07 -1.74
C PHE A 142 7.32 7.81 -2.69
N GLU A 143 7.60 7.43 -3.92
CA GLU A 143 6.58 7.29 -4.96
C GLU A 143 5.96 5.89 -5.01
N ILE A 144 6.55 4.94 -4.28
CA ILE A 144 6.10 3.54 -4.29
C ILE A 144 4.85 3.39 -3.42
N CYS A 145 3.87 2.67 -3.94
CA CYS A 145 2.67 2.30 -3.18
C CYS A 145 2.96 1.01 -2.38
N HIS A 146 2.64 0.98 -1.09
CA HIS A 146 2.90 -0.20 -0.25
C HIS A 146 2.21 -1.49 -0.78
N GLN A 147 1.08 -1.36 -1.48
CA GLN A 147 0.38 -2.48 -2.12
C GLN A 147 1.19 -3.12 -3.26
N SER A 148 2.28 -2.51 -3.70
CA SER A 148 3.18 -3.08 -4.72
C SER A 148 4.53 -3.47 -4.16
N VAL A 149 4.67 -3.54 -2.83
CA VAL A 149 5.96 -3.76 -2.16
C VAL A 149 5.94 -5.04 -1.36
N PHE A 150 6.86 -5.95 -1.69
CA PHE A 150 7.22 -7.08 -0.83
C PHE A 150 8.41 -6.66 0.03
N THR A 151 8.26 -6.74 1.35
CA THR A 151 9.30 -6.38 2.32
C THR A 151 9.81 -7.64 3.00
N ASP A 152 11.14 -7.77 3.17
CA ASP A 152 11.75 -8.84 3.96
C ASP A 152 11.13 -8.86 5.37
N ALA A 153 10.60 -10.01 5.76
CA ALA A 153 9.84 -10.14 7.01
C ALA A 153 10.71 -9.87 8.25
N ASN A 154 11.99 -10.30 8.23
CA ASN A 154 12.87 -10.12 9.37
C ASN A 154 13.19 -8.65 9.62
N ILE A 155 13.45 -7.88 8.55
CA ILE A 155 13.71 -6.45 8.70
C ILE A 155 12.43 -5.71 9.14
N LEU A 156 11.28 -6.06 8.58
CA LEU A 156 10.02 -5.41 8.91
C LEU A 156 9.60 -5.68 10.36
N LYS A 157 9.78 -6.91 10.86
CA LYS A 157 9.58 -7.27 12.29
C LYS A 157 10.51 -6.50 13.22
N LYS A 158 11.74 -6.20 12.77
CA LYS A 158 12.71 -5.44 13.57
C LYS A 158 12.34 -3.97 13.69
N ILE A 159 11.82 -3.36 12.64
CA ILE A 159 11.60 -1.91 12.60
C ILE A 159 10.18 -1.48 12.88
N HIS A 160 9.19 -2.33 12.57
CA HIS A 160 7.75 -2.04 12.59
C HIS A 160 7.39 -0.71 11.91
N TYR A 161 6.10 -0.44 11.75
CA TYR A 161 5.61 0.88 11.35
C TYR A 161 5.55 1.80 12.57
N ASP A 162 6.04 3.01 12.40
CA ASP A 162 6.04 4.05 13.43
C ASP A 162 4.65 4.67 13.55
N LEU A 163 3.97 4.46 14.68
CA LEU A 163 2.59 4.90 14.92
C LEU A 163 2.44 6.42 15.08
N SER A 164 3.53 7.17 15.14
CA SER A 164 3.49 8.64 15.08
C SER A 164 3.05 9.15 13.72
N PHE A 165 3.32 8.40 12.65
CA PHE A 165 2.84 8.66 11.30
C PHE A 165 1.41 8.14 11.14
N LYS A 166 0.57 8.91 10.43
CA LYS A 166 -0.83 8.52 10.16
C LYS A 166 -1.08 8.14 8.70
N ILE A 167 -0.18 8.54 7.79
CA ILE A 167 -0.32 8.35 6.34
C ILE A 167 0.95 7.75 5.70
N CYS A 168 2.14 8.05 6.21
CA CYS A 168 3.41 7.74 5.56
C CYS A 168 4.35 6.87 6.40
N ALA A 169 3.81 6.01 7.31
CA ALA A 169 4.66 5.10 8.09
C ALA A 169 5.32 4.04 7.21
N ASP A 170 4.68 3.61 6.13
CA ASP A 170 5.23 2.77 5.07
C ASP A 170 6.43 3.46 4.39
N CYS A 171 6.26 4.70 3.92
CA CYS A 171 7.35 5.49 3.34
C CYS A 171 8.51 5.67 4.33
N ASN A 172 8.20 5.93 5.62
CA ASN A 172 9.22 6.02 6.68
C ASN A 172 9.99 4.71 6.85
N SER A 173 9.31 3.56 6.79
CA SER A 173 9.94 2.25 6.87
C SER A 173 10.83 1.96 5.66
N PHE A 174 10.36 2.29 4.45
CA PHE A 174 11.17 2.16 3.23
C PHE A 174 12.42 3.04 3.28
N ALA A 175 12.27 4.28 3.78
CA ALA A 175 13.39 5.20 3.99
C ALA A 175 14.39 4.65 5.02
N LYS A 176 13.92 4.07 6.14
CA LYS A 176 14.78 3.43 7.14
C LYS A 176 15.56 2.27 6.54
N ILE A 177 14.91 1.38 5.78
CA ILE A 177 15.54 0.23 5.13
C ILE A 177 16.62 0.69 4.14
N SER A 178 16.33 1.70 3.31
CA SER A 178 17.29 2.29 2.38
C SER A 178 18.49 2.90 3.13
N LYS A 179 18.27 3.67 4.20
CA LYS A 179 19.33 4.28 5.03
C LYS A 179 20.20 3.26 5.77
N MET A 180 19.69 2.03 5.99
CA MET A 180 20.48 0.91 6.53
C MET A 180 21.44 0.29 5.47
N GLY A 181 21.41 0.76 4.23
CA GLY A 181 22.26 0.28 3.14
C GLY A 181 21.72 -0.95 2.41
N PHE A 182 20.47 -1.37 2.68
CA PHE A 182 19.81 -2.46 1.96
C PHE A 182 19.35 -2.03 0.58
N LYS A 183 19.27 -2.99 -0.33
CA LYS A 183 18.85 -2.76 -1.71
C LYS A 183 17.33 -2.86 -1.86
N LEU A 184 16.84 -2.02 -2.77
CA LEU A 184 15.49 -2.04 -3.30
C LEU A 184 15.57 -2.58 -4.73
N GLU A 185 14.82 -3.65 -5.02
CA GLU A 185 14.79 -4.28 -6.34
C GLU A 185 13.49 -3.95 -7.05
N TYR A 186 13.60 -3.34 -8.23
CA TYR A 186 12.45 -3.10 -9.10
C TYR A 186 12.13 -4.35 -9.92
N THR A 187 10.86 -4.71 -10.00
CA THR A 187 10.33 -5.73 -10.89
C THR A 187 9.32 -5.10 -11.86
N PRO A 188 9.43 -5.36 -13.19
CA PRO A 188 8.57 -4.71 -14.19
C PRO A 188 7.19 -5.39 -14.31
N PHE A 189 6.66 -5.89 -13.20
CA PHE A 189 5.33 -6.47 -13.14
C PHE A 189 4.35 -5.49 -12.48
N PHE A 190 3.11 -5.47 -12.98
CA PHE A 190 2.02 -4.87 -12.24
C PHE A 190 1.69 -5.78 -11.05
N VAL A 191 1.87 -5.28 -9.85
CA VAL A 191 1.65 -6.06 -8.62
C VAL A 191 0.22 -5.94 -8.14
N SER A 192 -0.33 -4.73 -8.12
CA SER A 192 -1.66 -4.51 -7.55
C SER A 192 -2.52 -3.58 -8.38
N VAL A 193 -3.83 -3.71 -8.17
CA VAL A 193 -4.84 -2.72 -8.52
C VAL A 193 -5.17 -1.97 -7.24
N PHE A 194 -4.90 -0.68 -7.22
CA PHE A 194 -5.04 0.20 -6.06
C PHE A 194 -6.23 1.15 -6.23
N GLU A 195 -7.21 1.07 -5.32
CA GLU A 195 -8.36 1.96 -5.30
C GLU A 195 -7.95 3.36 -4.84
N VAL A 196 -8.09 4.36 -5.73
CA VAL A 196 -7.60 5.73 -5.48
C VAL A 196 -8.69 6.74 -5.14
N VAL A 197 -9.97 6.35 -5.23
CA VAL A 197 -11.10 7.28 -5.07
C VAL A 197 -11.37 7.56 -3.60
N ASN A 198 -11.44 6.51 -2.77
CA ASN A 198 -11.83 6.56 -1.37
C ASN A 198 -10.67 6.42 -0.37
N GLY A 199 -9.47 6.15 -0.86
CA GLY A 199 -8.28 5.89 -0.04
C GLY A 199 -7.99 7.01 0.98
N VAL A 200 -7.46 6.64 2.15
CA VAL A 200 -7.16 7.55 3.26
C VAL A 200 -6.16 8.63 2.84
N SER A 201 -5.12 8.28 2.10
CA SER A 201 -4.10 9.20 1.61
C SER A 201 -4.67 10.26 0.65
N SER A 202 -5.67 9.89 -0.14
CA SER A 202 -6.34 10.82 -1.06
C SER A 202 -7.17 11.88 -0.35
N LYS A 203 -7.67 11.58 0.85
CA LYS A 203 -8.46 12.50 1.69
C LYS A 203 -7.59 13.39 2.58
N ARG A 204 -6.37 12.96 2.91
CA ARG A 204 -5.47 13.64 3.88
C ARG A 204 -4.18 14.15 3.22
N VAL A 205 -4.28 14.74 2.02
CA VAL A 205 -3.11 15.16 1.20
C VAL A 205 -2.16 16.15 1.90
N ILE A 206 -2.69 17.05 2.75
CA ILE A 206 -1.86 18.01 3.50
C ILE A 206 -1.03 17.27 4.56
N GLN A 207 -1.65 16.34 5.29
CA GLN A 207 -0.94 15.53 6.28
C GLN A 207 0.09 14.65 5.61
N SER A 208 -0.25 14.00 4.50
CA SER A 208 0.68 13.22 3.70
C SER A 208 1.91 14.05 3.30
N TYR A 209 1.70 15.26 2.77
CA TYR A 209 2.81 16.16 2.42
C TYR A 209 3.73 16.51 3.59
N LYS A 210 3.14 16.81 4.77
CA LYS A 210 3.90 17.12 5.98
C LYS A 210 4.70 15.91 6.47
N GLU A 211 4.09 14.74 6.47
CA GLU A 211 4.76 13.51 6.89
C GLU A 211 5.87 13.10 5.92
N HIS A 212 5.68 13.28 4.60
CA HIS A 212 6.77 13.09 3.61
C HIS A 212 7.95 14.02 3.90
N ALA A 213 7.71 15.31 4.12
CA ALA A 213 8.77 16.25 4.45
C ALA A 213 9.51 15.84 5.73
N LEU A 214 8.79 15.31 6.73
CA LEU A 214 9.41 14.80 7.97
C LEU A 214 10.32 13.59 7.69
N VAL A 215 9.91 12.66 6.84
CA VAL A 215 10.71 11.49 6.45
C VAL A 215 11.96 11.91 5.67
N GLU A 216 11.84 12.96 4.82
CA GLU A 216 12.96 13.56 4.09
C GLU A 216 13.91 14.36 4.99
N GLY A 217 13.48 14.76 6.18
CA GLY A 217 14.22 15.69 7.04
C GLY A 217 14.19 17.13 6.50
N VAL A 218 13.14 17.50 5.75
CA VAL A 218 13.01 18.81 5.13
C VAL A 218 12.16 19.74 6.01
N GLU A 219 12.68 20.93 6.31
CA GLU A 219 11.93 21.96 6.99
C GLU A 219 10.91 22.65 6.06
N LEU A 220 9.67 22.77 6.53
CA LEU A 220 8.57 23.38 5.76
C LEU A 220 8.51 24.93 5.88
N SER A 221 9.59 25.57 6.32
CA SER A 221 9.65 27.02 6.57
C SER A 221 9.85 27.88 5.32
N SER A 222 10.23 27.29 4.18
CA SER A 222 10.52 28.05 2.96
C SER A 222 9.27 28.54 2.22
N LEU A 223 9.40 29.64 1.47
CA LEU A 223 8.35 30.17 0.57
C LEU A 223 7.87 29.12 -0.45
N HIS A 224 8.78 28.24 -0.89
CA HIS A 224 8.43 27.15 -1.78
C HIS A 224 7.41 26.19 -1.14
N HIS A 225 7.66 25.71 0.08
CA HIS A 225 6.75 24.83 0.82
C HIS A 225 5.43 25.52 1.16
N PHE A 226 5.48 26.83 1.49
CA PHE A 226 4.26 27.60 1.69
C PHE A 226 3.38 27.64 0.42
N SER A 227 3.98 27.88 -0.75
CA SER A 227 3.26 27.85 -2.04
C SER A 227 2.62 26.47 -2.30
N ILE A 228 3.34 25.37 -2.01
CA ILE A 228 2.79 24.02 -2.17
C ILE A 228 1.62 23.79 -1.21
N LEU A 229 1.77 24.17 0.06
CA LEU A 229 0.68 24.05 1.04
C LEU A 229 -0.56 24.84 0.61
N CYS A 230 -0.42 26.06 0.11
CA CYS A 230 -1.55 26.85 -0.42
C CYS A 230 -2.27 26.09 -1.56
N LYS A 231 -1.53 25.50 -2.50
CA LYS A 231 -2.11 24.69 -3.59
C LYS A 231 -2.84 23.45 -3.05
N LEU A 232 -2.29 22.79 -2.04
CA LEU A 232 -2.93 21.63 -1.40
C LEU A 232 -4.20 22.02 -0.64
N TYR A 233 -4.20 23.16 0.07
CA TYR A 233 -5.41 23.70 0.72
C TYR A 233 -6.49 24.03 -0.31
N LEU A 234 -6.14 24.68 -1.42
CA LEU A 234 -7.07 24.94 -2.53
C LEU A 234 -7.64 23.64 -3.10
N LYS A 235 -6.79 22.63 -3.29
CA LYS A 235 -7.21 21.30 -3.74
C LYS A 235 -8.21 20.66 -2.75
N CYS A 236 -7.96 20.74 -1.45
CA CYS A 236 -8.89 20.25 -0.44
C CYS A 236 -10.22 21.01 -0.43
N LEU A 237 -10.19 22.33 -0.66
CA LEU A 237 -11.39 23.14 -0.79
C LEU A 237 -12.22 22.73 -2.01
N LEU A 238 -11.58 22.59 -3.17
CA LEU A 238 -12.23 22.11 -4.39
C LEU A 238 -12.85 20.72 -4.20
N GLN A 239 -12.18 19.82 -3.49
CA GLN A 239 -12.69 18.48 -3.17
C GLN A 239 -13.96 18.52 -2.32
N LYS A 240 -14.11 19.52 -1.44
CA LYS A 240 -15.31 19.71 -0.60
C LYS A 240 -16.46 20.38 -1.33
N VAL A 241 -16.16 21.29 -2.27
CA VAL A 241 -17.16 22.11 -2.97
C VAL A 241 -17.69 21.43 -4.23
N LEU A 242 -16.83 20.71 -4.96
CA LEU A 242 -17.23 20.07 -6.20
C LEU A 242 -17.95 18.73 -5.93
N PRO A 243 -18.94 18.34 -6.74
CA PRO A 243 -19.48 17.01 -6.73
C PRO A 243 -18.36 15.96 -6.86
N HIS A 244 -18.39 14.91 -6.04
CA HIS A 244 -17.32 13.90 -5.96
C HIS A 244 -16.98 13.29 -7.33
N SER A 245 -18.01 12.98 -8.14
CA SER A 245 -17.83 12.48 -9.52
C SER A 245 -17.08 13.45 -10.43
N TYR A 246 -17.36 14.76 -10.31
CA TYR A 246 -16.70 15.78 -11.12
C TYR A 246 -15.24 15.98 -10.70
N TYR A 247 -14.97 16.03 -9.40
CA TYR A 247 -13.60 16.10 -8.87
C TYR A 247 -12.75 14.90 -9.32
N ASN A 248 -13.31 13.68 -9.26
CA ASN A 248 -12.61 12.48 -9.72
C ASN A 248 -12.34 12.49 -11.23
N LYS A 249 -13.23 13.05 -12.05
CA LYS A 249 -12.98 13.24 -13.50
C LYS A 249 -11.79 14.17 -13.76
N ILE A 250 -11.69 15.28 -13.01
CA ILE A 250 -10.54 16.19 -13.12
C ILE A 250 -9.25 15.47 -12.73
N ARG A 251 -9.27 14.75 -11.61
CA ARG A 251 -8.13 14.00 -11.11
C ARG A 251 -7.69 12.92 -12.09
N PHE A 252 -8.63 12.13 -12.61
CA PHE A 252 -8.38 11.11 -13.63
C PHE A 252 -7.69 11.70 -14.86
N ARG A 253 -8.24 12.78 -15.44
CA ARG A 253 -7.65 13.46 -16.60
C ARG A 253 -6.25 13.99 -16.32
N SER A 254 -6.04 14.60 -15.16
CA SER A 254 -4.73 15.12 -14.75
C SER A 254 -3.66 14.02 -14.62
N ILE A 255 -4.02 12.84 -14.11
CA ILE A 255 -3.10 11.71 -13.99
C ILE A 255 -2.87 11.06 -15.34
N LYS A 256 -3.92 10.84 -16.13
CA LYS A 256 -3.84 10.28 -17.48
C LYS A 256 -2.88 11.10 -18.34
N ASN A 257 -3.05 12.41 -18.40
CA ASN A 257 -2.17 13.29 -19.16
C ASN A 257 -0.69 13.15 -18.71
N ARG A 258 -0.42 13.06 -17.40
CA ARG A 258 0.95 12.87 -16.91
C ARG A 258 1.57 11.54 -17.35
N ILE A 259 0.78 10.48 -17.42
CA ILE A 259 1.24 9.14 -17.86
C ILE A 259 1.51 9.13 -19.36
N GLU A 260 0.71 9.83 -20.16
CA GLU A 260 0.86 9.90 -21.63
C GLU A 260 2.06 10.75 -22.09
N TYR A 261 2.61 11.59 -21.21
CA TYR A 261 3.78 12.45 -21.50
C TYR A 261 5.08 11.97 -20.81
N GLN A 262 5.08 10.80 -20.15
CA GLN A 262 6.27 10.09 -19.64
C GLN A 262 6.69 8.94 -20.54
#